data_02fbd34ab0d926d23c1002e5f87a3bcd
#
_entry.id   02fbd34ab0d926d23c1002e5f87a3bcd
#
_cell.length_a   1.000
_cell.length_b   1.000
_cell.length_c   1.000
_cell.angle_alpha   90.00
_cell.angle_beta   90.00
_cell.angle_gamma   90.00
#
_symmetry.space_group_name_H-M   'P 1'
#
loop_
_entity.id
_entity.type
_entity.pdbx_description
1 polymer ?
#
loop_
_entity_poly.entity_id
_entity_poly.type
_entity_poly.pdbx_seq_one_letter_code
_entity_poly.pdbx_strand_id
1 'polypeptide(L)'
;MAGTGIRTAWRVIDDGDFFCPGCGGDRCYQRLAGRRRMTLLGVPLLRLGKAAPVVSCVSCAGHYPLTALDDPTTTGLSALLRNAYLVVALALLAPADPVTRAAAVDSLREAGFPEISADGLAGLPTETEVRDALEPLAPHLAPQGRESLLLHGARIALADGPYTDAERVTLTLIGSSLRLAAADRERLLAAA
;
A
#
# COMPACT_ATOMS: atom_id res chain seq x y z
N MET A 1 23.20 42.69 -14.44
CA MET A 1 24.09 42.41 -13.28
C MET A 1 24.47 40.93 -13.34
N ALA A 2 25.71 40.64 -13.68
CA ALA A 2 26.21 39.27 -13.77
C ALA A 2 26.70 38.86 -12.36
N GLY A 3 25.87 38.06 -11.68
CA GLY A 3 26.15 37.66 -10.30
C GLY A 3 26.90 36.33 -10.22
N THR A 4 27.61 36.15 -9.12
CA THR A 4 28.09 34.85 -8.65
C THR A 4 26.89 34.02 -8.20
N GLY A 5 26.78 32.75 -8.65
CA GLY A 5 25.66 31.86 -8.26
C GLY A 5 26.08 30.40 -8.20
N ILE A 6 25.31 29.60 -7.44
CA ILE A 6 25.45 28.16 -7.43
C ILE A 6 24.38 27.59 -8.39
N ARG A 7 24.80 26.84 -9.39
CA ARG A 7 23.90 26.11 -10.30
C ARG A 7 24.04 24.60 -10.09
N THR A 8 22.91 23.90 -10.11
CA THR A 8 22.89 22.45 -10.10
C THR A 8 22.64 21.95 -11.52
N ALA A 9 23.56 21.15 -12.03
CA ALA A 9 23.37 20.40 -13.26
C ALA A 9 22.74 19.06 -12.91
N TRP A 10 21.54 18.83 -13.41
CA TRP A 10 20.77 17.59 -13.19
C TRP A 10 21.03 16.59 -14.31
N ARG A 11 21.06 15.32 -13.97
CA ARG A 11 21.12 14.19 -14.90
C ARG A 11 20.06 13.19 -14.49
N VAL A 12 19.25 12.73 -15.44
CA VAL A 12 18.29 11.63 -15.24
C VAL A 12 19.09 10.34 -15.02
N ILE A 13 18.74 9.60 -13.99
CA ILE A 13 19.34 8.32 -13.61
C ILE A 13 18.33 7.19 -13.58
N ASP A 14 17.04 7.50 -13.50
CA ASP A 14 15.92 6.55 -13.42
C ASP A 14 14.61 7.25 -13.78
N ASP A 15 13.58 6.50 -14.18
CA ASP A 15 12.24 6.98 -14.45
C ASP A 15 11.20 5.93 -14.09
N GLY A 16 9.92 6.31 -14.01
CA GLY A 16 8.80 5.45 -13.67
C GLY A 16 7.55 6.24 -13.33
N ASP A 17 6.60 5.61 -12.67
CA ASP A 17 5.36 6.22 -12.22
C ASP A 17 5.34 6.37 -10.71
N PHE A 18 4.73 7.46 -10.22
CA PHE A 18 4.55 7.76 -8.81
C PHE A 18 3.28 8.58 -8.57
N PHE A 19 2.79 8.58 -7.37
CA PHE A 19 1.75 9.52 -6.97
C PHE A 19 2.38 10.91 -6.74
N CYS A 20 2.04 11.88 -7.61
CA CYS A 20 2.58 13.23 -7.50
C CYS A 20 1.74 14.08 -6.55
N PRO A 21 2.30 14.54 -5.40
CA PRO A 21 1.54 15.36 -4.43
C PRO A 21 1.07 16.69 -5.02
N GLY A 22 1.85 17.26 -5.95
CA GLY A 22 1.50 18.53 -6.59
C GLY A 22 0.43 18.43 -7.66
N CYS A 23 0.31 17.28 -8.34
CA CYS A 23 -0.72 17.02 -9.35
C CYS A 23 -1.97 16.36 -8.75
N GLY A 24 -1.85 15.75 -7.54
CA GLY A 24 -2.93 14.99 -6.90
C GLY A 24 -3.27 13.69 -7.63
N GLY A 25 -2.29 12.99 -8.22
CA GLY A 25 -2.53 11.73 -8.93
C GLY A 25 -1.27 11.14 -9.56
N ASP A 26 -1.44 9.97 -10.17
CA ASP A 26 -0.34 9.23 -10.79
C ASP A 26 0.26 9.99 -11.96
N ARG A 27 1.58 10.09 -11.98
CA ARG A 27 2.36 10.79 -13.02
C ARG A 27 3.69 10.09 -13.22
N CYS A 28 4.23 10.22 -14.45
CA CYS A 28 5.59 9.82 -14.71
C CYS A 28 6.57 10.75 -14.00
N TYR A 29 7.64 10.17 -13.46
CA TYR A 29 8.73 10.91 -12.83
C TYR A 29 10.06 10.65 -13.53
N GLN A 30 11.00 11.54 -13.27
CA GLN A 30 12.42 11.35 -13.52
C GLN A 30 13.19 11.50 -12.22
N ARG A 31 13.98 10.50 -11.88
CA ARG A 31 14.92 10.58 -10.76
C ARG A 31 16.18 11.30 -11.21
N LEU A 32 16.50 12.42 -10.57
CA LEU A 32 17.59 13.30 -10.96
C LEU A 32 18.73 13.22 -9.97
N ALA A 33 19.95 13.00 -10.48
CA ALA A 33 21.18 13.20 -9.72
C ALA A 33 21.79 14.57 -10.09
N GLY A 34 22.10 15.38 -9.08
CA GLY A 34 22.61 16.73 -9.25
C GLY A 34 24.09 16.85 -8.95
N ARG A 35 24.77 17.76 -9.69
CA ARG A 35 26.10 18.23 -9.37
C ARG A 35 26.08 19.74 -9.22
N ARG A 36 26.50 20.23 -8.05
CA ARG A 36 26.59 21.66 -7.77
C ARG A 36 27.87 22.24 -8.35
N ARG A 37 27.75 23.39 -9.02
CA ARG A 37 28.87 24.15 -9.57
C ARG A 37 28.71 25.62 -9.20
N MET A 38 29.79 26.24 -8.79
CA MET A 38 29.83 27.70 -8.65
C MET A 38 30.07 28.30 -10.03
N THR A 39 29.22 29.26 -10.40
CA THR A 39 29.32 30.00 -11.66
C THR A 39 29.67 31.47 -11.36
N LEU A 40 30.63 32.02 -12.10
CA LEU A 40 30.95 33.44 -12.11
C LEU A 40 30.73 33.94 -13.56
N LEU A 41 29.93 34.95 -13.74
CA LEU A 41 29.59 35.50 -15.05
C LEU A 41 29.03 34.44 -16.04
N GLY A 42 28.34 33.38 -15.51
CA GLY A 42 27.80 32.28 -16.30
C GLY A 42 28.79 31.16 -16.61
N VAL A 43 30.09 31.31 -16.29
CA VAL A 43 31.11 30.28 -16.50
C VAL A 43 31.22 29.38 -15.23
N PRO A 44 31.14 28.04 -15.34
CA PRO A 44 31.32 27.13 -14.22
C PRO A 44 32.78 27.04 -13.83
N LEU A 45 33.15 27.60 -12.69
CA LEU A 45 34.53 27.68 -12.22
C LEU A 45 34.90 26.55 -11.24
N LEU A 46 34.04 26.24 -10.29
CA LEU A 46 34.36 25.28 -9.21
C LEU A 46 33.26 24.21 -9.08
N ARG A 47 33.68 22.96 -8.83
CA ARG A 47 32.77 21.84 -8.49
C ARG A 47 32.58 21.84 -6.96
N LEU A 48 31.34 22.08 -6.51
CA LEU A 48 30.99 22.15 -5.09
C LEU A 48 30.49 20.81 -4.50
N GLY A 49 30.45 19.74 -5.32
CA GLY A 49 30.03 18.42 -4.88
C GLY A 49 28.72 17.94 -5.49
N LYS A 50 28.15 16.87 -4.89
CA LYS A 50 26.87 16.28 -5.33
C LYS A 50 25.71 17.01 -4.64
N ALA A 51 24.61 17.21 -5.35
CA ALA A 51 23.32 17.55 -4.76
C ALA A 51 22.59 16.27 -4.36
N ALA A 52 21.74 16.34 -3.34
CA ALA A 52 20.85 15.25 -3.01
C ALA A 52 19.99 14.87 -4.25
N PRO A 53 19.80 13.58 -4.54
CA PRO A 53 18.93 13.17 -5.63
C PRO A 53 17.50 13.58 -5.33
N VAL A 54 16.75 13.91 -6.38
CA VAL A 54 15.35 14.32 -6.30
C VAL A 54 14.51 13.56 -7.32
N VAL A 55 13.21 13.47 -7.07
CA VAL A 55 12.19 13.02 -8.02
C VAL A 55 11.59 14.25 -8.68
N SER A 56 11.64 14.34 -10.00
CA SER A 56 11.02 15.42 -10.78
C SER A 56 9.78 14.88 -11.49
N CYS A 57 8.64 15.49 -11.23
CA CYS A 57 7.42 15.16 -11.95
C CYS A 57 7.50 15.69 -13.40
N VAL A 58 7.22 14.82 -14.37
CA VAL A 58 7.24 15.21 -15.78
C VAL A 58 6.12 16.20 -16.12
N SER A 59 4.98 16.13 -15.43
CA SER A 59 3.81 16.96 -15.71
C SER A 59 3.89 18.37 -15.12
N CYS A 60 4.28 18.51 -13.85
CA CYS A 60 4.32 19.81 -13.16
C CYS A 60 5.74 20.35 -12.96
N ALA A 61 6.78 19.60 -13.34
CA ALA A 61 8.18 19.91 -13.10
C ALA A 61 8.54 20.14 -11.63
N GLY A 62 7.68 19.78 -10.70
CA GLY A 62 7.93 19.84 -9.26
C GLY A 62 9.02 18.85 -8.85
N HIS A 63 9.87 19.26 -7.90
CA HIS A 63 10.91 18.41 -7.34
C HIS A 63 10.50 17.94 -5.95
N TYR A 64 10.59 16.63 -5.72
CA TYR A 64 10.19 15.97 -4.48
C TYR A 64 11.37 15.16 -3.91
N PRO A 65 11.41 14.89 -2.61
CA PRO A 65 12.38 13.98 -2.02
C PRO A 65 12.13 12.55 -2.54
N LEU A 66 13.14 11.67 -2.41
CA LEU A 66 13.00 10.27 -2.84
C LEU A 66 11.91 9.51 -2.08
N THR A 67 11.59 9.93 -0.86
CA THR A 67 10.49 9.38 -0.06
C THR A 67 9.11 9.54 -0.71
N ALA A 68 8.97 10.42 -1.70
CA ALA A 68 7.75 10.50 -2.49
C ALA A 68 7.49 9.26 -3.38
N LEU A 69 8.49 8.38 -3.52
CA LEU A 69 8.36 7.09 -4.21
C LEU A 69 7.90 5.96 -3.27
N ASP A 70 7.89 6.20 -1.96
CA ASP A 70 7.45 5.22 -0.96
C ASP A 70 5.90 5.12 -0.93
N ASP A 71 5.21 6.17 -1.40
CA ASP A 71 3.76 6.16 -1.53
C ASP A 71 3.34 5.38 -2.80
N PRO A 72 2.40 4.43 -2.69
CA PRO A 72 1.92 3.69 -3.85
C PRO A 72 1.17 4.61 -4.81
N THR A 73 1.25 4.30 -6.09
CA THR A 73 0.34 4.89 -7.10
C THR A 73 -1.12 4.52 -6.79
N THR A 74 -2.07 5.23 -7.35
CA THR A 74 -3.52 4.92 -7.20
C THR A 74 -3.83 3.49 -7.65
N THR A 75 -3.21 3.06 -8.75
CA THR A 75 -3.33 1.69 -9.25
C THR A 75 -2.67 0.69 -8.28
N GLY A 76 -1.49 1.02 -7.76
CA GLY A 76 -0.79 0.19 -6.77
C GLY A 76 -1.57 0.05 -5.47
N LEU A 77 -2.13 1.16 -4.94
CA LEU A 77 -2.98 1.14 -3.76
C LEU A 77 -4.24 0.29 -3.97
N SER A 78 -4.87 0.41 -5.13
CA SER A 78 -6.05 -0.40 -5.48
C SER A 78 -5.72 -1.89 -5.53
N ALA A 79 -4.55 -2.26 -6.07
CA ALA A 79 -4.09 -3.65 -6.09
C ALA A 79 -3.80 -4.18 -4.68
N LEU A 80 -3.15 -3.37 -3.81
CA LEU A 80 -2.90 -3.72 -2.42
C LEU A 80 -4.22 -3.93 -1.66
N LEU A 81 -5.20 -3.04 -1.83
CA LEU A 81 -6.52 -3.16 -1.22
C LEU A 81 -7.24 -4.43 -1.69
N ARG A 82 -7.27 -4.69 -3.01
CA ARG A 82 -7.90 -5.88 -3.57
C ARG A 82 -7.28 -7.15 -2.97
N ASN A 83 -5.94 -7.22 -2.91
CA ASN A 83 -5.23 -8.35 -2.31
C ASN A 83 -5.56 -8.50 -0.81
N ALA A 84 -5.60 -7.40 -0.06
CA ALA A 84 -5.92 -7.39 1.36
C ALA A 84 -7.34 -7.93 1.64
N TYR A 85 -8.35 -7.47 0.88
CA TYR A 85 -9.72 -7.98 0.99
C TYR A 85 -9.80 -9.48 0.72
N LEU A 86 -9.10 -9.94 -0.31
CA LEU A 86 -9.05 -11.35 -0.69
C LEU A 86 -8.42 -12.22 0.40
N VAL A 87 -7.23 -11.81 0.88
CA VAL A 87 -6.50 -12.55 1.92
C VAL A 87 -7.28 -12.60 3.23
N VAL A 88 -7.94 -11.49 3.63
CA VAL A 88 -8.81 -11.46 4.81
C VAL A 88 -9.98 -12.43 4.67
N ALA A 89 -10.65 -12.45 3.51
CA ALA A 89 -11.76 -13.37 3.27
C ALA A 89 -11.30 -14.82 3.32
N LEU A 90 -10.21 -15.17 2.65
CA LEU A 90 -9.67 -16.54 2.62
C LEU A 90 -9.19 -17.01 4.00
N ALA A 91 -8.56 -16.14 4.79
CA ALA A 91 -8.09 -16.47 6.13
C ALA A 91 -9.25 -16.80 7.09
N LEU A 92 -10.39 -16.13 6.95
CA LEU A 92 -11.58 -16.37 7.77
C LEU A 92 -12.43 -17.53 7.27
N LEU A 93 -12.33 -17.87 6.00
CA LEU A 93 -12.93 -19.12 5.45
C LEU A 93 -12.11 -20.37 5.75
N ALA A 94 -10.89 -20.21 6.25
CA ALA A 94 -10.00 -21.33 6.58
C ALA A 94 -10.62 -22.34 7.56
N PRO A 95 -11.23 -21.92 8.67
CA PRO A 95 -11.87 -22.83 9.64
C PRO A 95 -13.25 -23.31 9.19
N ALA A 96 -13.86 -22.74 8.14
CA ALA A 96 -15.19 -23.12 7.67
C ALA A 96 -15.24 -24.55 7.10
N ASP A 97 -16.41 -25.16 7.12
CA ASP A 97 -16.62 -26.47 6.53
C ASP A 97 -16.46 -26.43 4.98
N PRO A 98 -16.19 -27.57 4.31
CA PRO A 98 -15.91 -27.59 2.89
C PRO A 98 -17.06 -27.07 2.00
N VAL A 99 -18.32 -27.22 2.42
CA VAL A 99 -19.49 -26.77 1.64
C VAL A 99 -19.63 -25.27 1.71
N THR A 100 -19.56 -24.69 2.91
CA THR A 100 -19.55 -23.24 3.14
C THR A 100 -18.39 -22.57 2.42
N ARG A 101 -17.21 -23.18 2.46
CA ARG A 101 -16.03 -22.71 1.78
C ARG A 101 -16.20 -22.68 0.26
N ALA A 102 -16.76 -23.73 -0.34
CA ALA A 102 -17.01 -23.79 -1.79
C ALA A 102 -18.01 -22.71 -2.22
N ALA A 103 -19.11 -22.53 -1.49
CA ALA A 103 -20.09 -21.49 -1.77
C ALA A 103 -19.50 -20.07 -1.66
N ALA A 104 -18.64 -19.82 -0.66
CA ALA A 104 -17.96 -18.54 -0.50
C ALA A 104 -16.96 -18.25 -1.64
N VAL A 105 -16.25 -19.27 -2.13
CA VAL A 105 -15.37 -19.13 -3.30
C VAL A 105 -16.16 -18.75 -4.55
N ASP A 106 -17.31 -19.39 -4.78
CA ASP A 106 -18.17 -19.06 -5.93
C ASP A 106 -18.68 -17.62 -5.81
N SER A 107 -19.07 -17.17 -4.62
CA SER A 107 -19.48 -15.79 -4.36
C SER A 107 -18.33 -14.79 -4.59
N LEU A 108 -17.09 -15.12 -4.20
CA LEU A 108 -15.91 -14.29 -4.46
C LEU A 108 -15.60 -14.19 -5.96
N ARG A 109 -15.77 -15.27 -6.71
CA ARG A 109 -15.63 -15.26 -8.19
C ARG A 109 -16.65 -14.33 -8.84
N GLU A 110 -17.90 -14.41 -8.43
CA GLU A 110 -18.97 -13.52 -8.90
C GLU A 110 -18.70 -12.06 -8.53
N ALA A 111 -18.08 -11.82 -7.38
CA ALA A 111 -17.68 -10.48 -6.91
C ALA A 111 -16.45 -9.90 -7.64
N GLY A 112 -15.90 -10.61 -8.64
CA GLY A 112 -14.82 -10.11 -9.48
C GLY A 112 -13.41 -10.58 -9.09
N PHE A 113 -13.30 -11.75 -8.43
CA PHE A 113 -12.04 -12.44 -8.13
C PHE A 113 -11.95 -13.78 -8.90
N PRO A 114 -11.90 -13.76 -10.24
CA PRO A 114 -11.97 -14.98 -11.07
C PRO A 114 -10.76 -15.90 -10.90
N GLU A 115 -9.65 -15.38 -10.37
CA GLU A 115 -8.41 -16.11 -10.10
C GLU A 115 -8.52 -17.14 -8.96
N ILE A 116 -9.59 -17.06 -8.15
CA ILE A 116 -9.80 -18.00 -7.04
C ILE A 116 -10.32 -19.31 -7.60
N SER A 117 -9.56 -20.40 -7.48
CA SER A 117 -10.00 -21.76 -7.82
C SER A 117 -10.36 -22.56 -6.57
N ALA A 118 -11.28 -23.53 -6.71
CA ALA A 118 -11.58 -24.46 -5.62
C ALA A 118 -10.34 -25.28 -5.20
N ASP A 119 -9.44 -25.56 -6.15
CA ASP A 119 -8.15 -26.22 -5.91
C ASP A 119 -7.13 -25.26 -5.28
N GLY A 120 -7.26 -23.93 -5.48
CA GLY A 120 -6.46 -22.88 -4.84
C GLY A 120 -6.74 -22.71 -3.34
N LEU A 121 -7.80 -23.31 -2.82
CA LEU A 121 -8.05 -23.49 -1.39
C LEU A 121 -7.11 -24.50 -0.70
N ALA A 122 -6.30 -25.24 -1.46
CA ALA A 122 -5.20 -26.03 -0.90
C ALA A 122 -4.10 -25.14 -0.26
N GLY A 123 -4.11 -23.84 -0.52
CA GLY A 123 -3.24 -22.82 0.07
C GLY A 123 -4.06 -21.75 0.80
N LEU A 124 -4.70 -22.10 1.92
CA LEU A 124 -5.25 -21.08 2.82
C LEU A 124 -4.10 -20.18 3.30
N PRO A 125 -4.30 -18.85 3.35
CA PRO A 125 -3.22 -17.94 3.71
C PRO A 125 -2.71 -18.24 5.11
N THR A 126 -1.42 -18.39 5.23
CA THR A 126 -0.70 -18.51 6.48
C THR A 126 -0.72 -17.17 7.23
N GLU A 127 -0.43 -17.17 8.54
CA GLU A 127 -0.28 -15.94 9.30
C GLU A 127 0.72 -14.96 8.65
N THR A 128 1.80 -15.48 8.06
CA THR A 128 2.81 -14.67 7.37
C THR A 128 2.22 -13.98 6.15
N GLU A 129 1.48 -14.70 5.31
CA GLU A 129 0.83 -14.14 4.12
C GLU A 129 -0.23 -13.10 4.47
N VAL A 130 -0.96 -13.28 5.59
CA VAL A 130 -1.89 -12.26 6.11
C VAL A 130 -1.13 -10.99 6.49
N ARG A 131 0.01 -11.12 7.19
CA ARG A 131 0.85 -9.97 7.56
C ARG A 131 1.42 -9.29 6.31
N ASP A 132 1.99 -10.05 5.40
CA ASP A 132 2.61 -9.55 4.16
C ASP A 132 1.60 -8.80 3.26
N ALA A 133 0.33 -9.17 3.31
CA ALA A 133 -0.74 -8.49 2.59
C ALA A 133 -1.21 -7.19 3.28
N LEU A 134 -1.21 -7.13 4.62
CA LEU A 134 -1.84 -6.06 5.39
C LEU A 134 -0.84 -5.00 5.90
N GLU A 135 0.35 -5.42 6.33
CA GLU A 135 1.35 -4.50 6.91
C GLU A 135 1.82 -3.41 5.94
N PRO A 136 2.09 -3.71 4.64
CA PRO A 136 2.44 -2.68 3.65
C PRO A 136 1.29 -1.70 3.37
N LEU A 137 0.03 -2.18 3.48
CA LEU A 137 -1.16 -1.37 3.22
C LEU A 137 -1.49 -0.42 4.39
N ALA A 138 -1.25 -0.86 5.63
CA ALA A 138 -1.65 -0.14 6.84
C ALA A 138 -1.21 1.34 6.89
N PRO A 139 0.02 1.75 6.52
CA PRO A 139 0.43 3.17 6.56
C PRO A 139 -0.32 4.03 5.55
N HIS A 140 -0.84 3.47 4.47
CA HIS A 140 -1.53 4.19 3.38
C HIS A 140 -3.05 4.28 3.60
N LEU A 141 -3.59 3.65 4.65
CA LEU A 141 -4.99 3.74 5.03
C LEU A 141 -5.22 4.76 6.14
N ALA A 142 -6.27 5.57 5.98
CA ALA A 142 -6.82 6.35 7.08
C ALA A 142 -7.32 5.42 8.20
N PRO A 143 -7.40 5.88 9.46
CA PRO A 143 -7.89 5.06 10.58
C PRO A 143 -9.21 4.33 10.29
N GLN A 144 -10.18 5.06 9.70
CA GLN A 144 -11.48 4.50 9.31
C GLN A 144 -11.37 3.40 8.25
N GLY A 145 -10.41 3.50 7.32
CA GLY A 145 -10.17 2.47 6.31
C GLY A 145 -9.63 1.17 6.92
N ARG A 146 -8.76 1.27 7.93
CA ARG A 146 -8.25 0.11 8.69
C ARG A 146 -9.37 -0.55 9.50
N GLU A 147 -10.21 0.24 10.18
CA GLU A 147 -11.39 -0.23 10.91
C GLU A 147 -12.38 -0.93 9.97
N SER A 148 -12.66 -0.33 8.81
CA SER A 148 -13.58 -0.90 7.81
C SER A 148 -13.10 -2.25 7.28
N LEU A 149 -11.79 -2.43 7.08
CA LEU A 149 -11.23 -3.70 6.62
C LEU A 149 -11.34 -4.79 7.72
N LEU A 150 -11.12 -4.45 8.99
CA LEU A 150 -11.35 -5.36 10.10
C LEU A 150 -12.83 -5.75 10.23
N LEU A 151 -13.75 -4.77 10.14
CA LEU A 151 -15.19 -5.00 10.18
C LEU A 151 -15.69 -5.83 8.99
N HIS A 152 -15.06 -5.69 7.82
CA HIS A 152 -15.35 -6.58 6.69
C HIS A 152 -15.04 -8.04 7.05
N GLY A 153 -13.87 -8.30 7.61
CA GLY A 153 -13.53 -9.63 8.13
C GLY A 153 -14.51 -10.12 9.19
N ALA A 154 -14.86 -9.25 10.15
CA ALA A 154 -15.82 -9.59 11.21
C ALA A 154 -17.18 -10.04 10.64
N ARG A 155 -17.69 -9.37 9.60
CA ARG A 155 -18.94 -9.76 8.95
C ARG A 155 -18.85 -11.12 8.23
N ILE A 156 -17.70 -11.44 7.65
CA ILE A 156 -17.47 -12.76 7.04
C ILE A 156 -17.52 -13.84 8.12
N ALA A 157 -16.81 -13.64 9.24
CA ALA A 157 -16.78 -14.58 10.34
C ALA A 157 -18.14 -14.76 11.06
N LEU A 158 -19.00 -13.75 11.05
CA LEU A 158 -20.35 -13.82 11.64
C LEU A 158 -21.40 -14.41 10.70
N ALA A 159 -21.06 -14.71 9.45
CA ALA A 159 -22.04 -15.15 8.47
C ALA A 159 -22.66 -16.54 8.79
N ASP A 160 -21.92 -17.38 9.49
CA ASP A 160 -22.35 -18.74 9.89
C ASP A 160 -22.62 -18.87 11.39
N GLY A 161 -22.46 -17.79 12.19
CA GLY A 161 -22.75 -17.78 13.61
C GLY A 161 -21.83 -16.93 14.47
N PRO A 162 -21.79 -17.15 15.78
CA PRO A 162 -20.86 -16.45 16.67
C PRO A 162 -19.41 -16.83 16.37
N TYR A 163 -18.49 -15.89 16.60
CA TYR A 163 -17.05 -16.14 16.39
C TYR A 163 -16.56 -17.40 17.09
N THR A 164 -15.91 -18.26 16.37
CA THR A 164 -15.11 -19.35 16.90
C THR A 164 -13.80 -18.82 17.48
N ASP A 165 -13.10 -19.62 18.30
CA ASP A 165 -11.80 -19.24 18.85
C ASP A 165 -10.75 -19.02 17.73
N ALA A 166 -10.80 -19.83 16.67
CA ALA A 166 -9.91 -19.70 15.50
C ALA A 166 -10.13 -18.36 14.76
N GLU A 167 -11.39 -17.98 14.54
CA GLU A 167 -11.72 -16.70 13.91
C GLU A 167 -11.31 -15.50 14.78
N ARG A 168 -11.48 -15.58 16.10
CA ARG A 168 -10.99 -14.55 17.02
C ARG A 168 -9.49 -14.34 16.93
N VAL A 169 -8.72 -15.43 16.84
CA VAL A 169 -7.26 -15.38 16.64
C VAL A 169 -6.94 -14.71 15.30
N THR A 170 -7.60 -15.12 14.21
CA THR A 170 -7.41 -14.55 12.87
C THR A 170 -7.79 -13.07 12.83
N LEU A 171 -8.93 -12.66 13.40
CA LEU A 171 -9.35 -11.26 13.48
C LEU A 171 -8.38 -10.42 14.32
N THR A 172 -7.82 -10.98 15.38
CA THR A 172 -6.78 -10.33 16.20
C THR A 172 -5.51 -10.12 15.38
N LEU A 173 -5.09 -11.12 14.59
CA LEU A 173 -3.96 -11.02 13.67
C LEU A 173 -4.20 -9.92 12.63
N ILE A 174 -5.35 -9.94 11.95
CA ILE A 174 -5.75 -8.93 10.95
C ILE A 174 -5.68 -7.52 11.56
N GLY A 175 -6.34 -7.29 12.69
CA GLY A 175 -6.36 -5.99 13.33
C GLY A 175 -4.98 -5.51 13.80
N SER A 176 -4.10 -6.42 14.25
CA SER A 176 -2.73 -6.07 14.62
C SER A 176 -1.87 -5.71 13.40
N SER A 177 -2.00 -6.43 12.30
CA SER A 177 -1.32 -6.15 11.03
C SER A 177 -1.77 -4.81 10.43
N LEU A 178 -3.03 -4.42 10.64
CA LEU A 178 -3.58 -3.11 10.31
C LEU A 178 -3.16 -2.00 11.30
N ARG A 179 -2.32 -2.29 12.29
CA ARG A 179 -1.86 -1.35 13.33
C ARG A 179 -3.01 -0.72 14.14
N LEU A 180 -4.10 -1.45 14.36
CA LEU A 180 -5.17 -1.04 15.25
C LEU A 180 -4.78 -1.32 16.70
N ALA A 181 -5.08 -0.40 17.63
CA ALA A 181 -4.86 -0.60 19.05
C ALA A 181 -5.74 -1.73 19.59
N ALA A 182 -5.27 -2.45 20.61
CA ALA A 182 -6.01 -3.59 21.19
C ALA A 182 -7.42 -3.21 21.63
N ALA A 183 -7.58 -2.08 22.32
CA ALA A 183 -8.87 -1.59 22.78
C ALA A 183 -9.84 -1.27 21.64
N ASP A 184 -9.32 -0.72 20.52
CA ASP A 184 -10.15 -0.43 19.35
C ASP A 184 -10.59 -1.71 18.64
N ARG A 185 -9.70 -2.71 18.53
CA ARG A 185 -10.05 -4.03 17.98
C ARG A 185 -11.18 -4.69 18.78
N GLU A 186 -11.03 -4.75 20.11
CA GLU A 186 -12.05 -5.33 21.00
C GLU A 186 -13.39 -4.60 20.88
N ARG A 187 -13.37 -3.28 20.89
CA ARG A 187 -14.56 -2.43 20.72
C ARG A 187 -15.26 -2.70 19.37
N LEU A 188 -14.49 -2.77 18.28
CA LEU A 188 -15.02 -3.00 16.94
C LEU A 188 -15.63 -4.41 16.81
N LEU A 189 -14.95 -5.43 17.31
CA LEU A 189 -15.42 -6.82 17.24
C LEU A 189 -16.61 -7.09 18.16
N ALA A 190 -16.77 -6.31 19.24
CA ALA A 190 -17.94 -6.40 20.11
C ALA A 190 -19.16 -5.66 19.53
N ALA A 191 -18.97 -4.71 18.60
CA ALA A 191 -20.02 -3.90 17.99
C ALA A 191 -20.47 -4.43 16.61
N ALA A 192 -19.74 -5.41 16.04
CA ALA A 192 -20.04 -6.04 14.75
C ALA A 192 -21.13 -7.08 14.93
#